data_a9ceb40eea781306b1f303dbd80fdab0
#
_entry.id   a9ceb40eea781306b1f303dbd80fdab0
#
_cell.length_a   1.000
_cell.length_b   1.000
_cell.length_c   1.000
_cell.angle_alpha   90.00
_cell.angle_beta   90.00
_cell.angle_gamma   90.00
#
_symmetry.space_group_name_H-M   'P 1'
#
loop_
_entity.id
_entity.type
_entity.pdbx_description
1 polymer ?
#
loop_
_entity_poly.entity_id
_entity_poly.type
_entity_poly.pdbx_seq_one_letter_code
_entity_poly.pdbx_strand_id
1 'polypeptide(L)'
;VSVTVQASGVDELVRIKQNYARMLVPSGKDPFGLLSILSSIQPETEISDQVVVELHKRYPFDLKKIETYLSSFTEAGTWPDINYDDKKRSGWEPKIHAERILELVKLYNSDQTSYYRSSEVEAVIHKALNYWFTAKPVCLNWWYNQIGIPKTLGTVFILFEKQLTPVEKQNAITVMENAKFGMTGQNKVWLAGNVMMRALLQNDYELVKMARDTIASEIVTGGAEGIKDDWCFHQHGAQQQFGNYGLSFVSGMSFFSGLFSGTSLAFDDKQLSILSTLIDKGYRWV
;
A
#
# COMPACT_ATOMS: atom_id res chain seq x y z
N VAL A 1 -9.18 -39.21 4.72
CA VAL A 1 -10.05 -38.03 4.54
C VAL A 1 -9.35 -36.87 5.22
N SER A 2 -8.68 -36.03 4.42
CA SER A 2 -8.02 -34.81 4.91
C SER A 2 -9.14 -33.78 5.18
N VAL A 3 -9.40 -33.50 6.43
CA VAL A 3 -10.26 -32.38 6.83
C VAL A 3 -9.44 -31.10 6.67
N THR A 4 -9.56 -30.45 5.53
CA THR A 4 -9.08 -29.08 5.37
C THR A 4 -9.95 -28.17 6.24
N VAL A 5 -9.44 -27.75 7.40
CA VAL A 5 -10.06 -26.70 8.20
C VAL A 5 -9.97 -25.43 7.38
N GLN A 6 -11.10 -24.98 6.84
CA GLN A 6 -11.19 -23.70 6.14
C GLN A 6 -10.89 -22.61 7.18
N ALA A 7 -9.86 -21.80 6.92
CA ALA A 7 -9.51 -20.69 7.81
C ALA A 7 -10.73 -19.79 8.01
N SER A 8 -10.95 -19.31 9.23
CA SER A 8 -12.03 -18.36 9.49
C SER A 8 -11.73 -17.03 8.77
N GLY A 9 -12.76 -16.25 8.42
CA GLY A 9 -12.55 -14.94 7.80
C GLY A 9 -11.63 -14.04 8.65
N VAL A 10 -11.65 -14.20 9.96
CA VAL A 10 -10.76 -13.48 10.90
C VAL A 10 -9.30 -13.87 10.71
N ASP A 11 -9.00 -15.17 10.57
CA ASP A 11 -7.63 -15.65 10.34
C ASP A 11 -7.07 -15.15 9.01
N GLU A 12 -7.92 -15.06 7.99
CA GLU A 12 -7.54 -14.53 6.70
C GLU A 12 -7.24 -13.02 6.74
N LEU A 13 -8.04 -12.23 7.47
CA LEU A 13 -7.75 -10.80 7.68
C LEU A 13 -6.41 -10.60 8.40
N VAL A 14 -6.12 -11.41 9.40
CA VAL A 14 -4.84 -11.38 10.10
C VAL A 14 -3.70 -11.70 9.14
N ARG A 15 -3.84 -12.72 8.31
CA ARG A 15 -2.86 -13.08 7.29
C ARG A 15 -2.62 -11.96 6.28
N ILE A 16 -3.68 -11.34 5.78
CA ILE A 16 -3.58 -10.23 4.82
C ILE A 16 -2.84 -9.04 5.46
N LYS A 17 -3.16 -8.67 6.71
CA LYS A 17 -2.45 -7.60 7.43
C LYS A 17 -0.97 -7.93 7.64
N GLN A 18 -0.65 -9.18 7.95
CA GLN A 18 0.74 -9.66 8.07
C GLN A 18 1.48 -9.56 6.73
N ASN A 19 0.86 -10.03 5.63
CA ASN A 19 1.43 -9.90 4.29
C ASN A 19 1.66 -8.43 3.93
N TYR A 20 0.69 -7.56 4.26
CA TYR A 20 0.79 -6.11 4.03
C TYR A 20 2.02 -5.51 4.72
N ALA A 21 2.19 -5.78 6.01
CA ALA A 21 3.33 -5.30 6.77
C ALA A 21 4.66 -5.86 6.23
N ARG A 22 4.72 -7.18 5.97
CA ARG A 22 5.91 -7.87 5.45
C ARG A 22 6.39 -7.28 4.11
N MET A 23 5.46 -6.95 3.21
CA MET A 23 5.80 -6.42 1.88
C MET A 23 6.22 -4.95 1.88
N LEU A 24 5.88 -4.18 2.92
CA LEU A 24 6.10 -2.73 2.93
C LEU A 24 7.14 -2.27 3.96
N VAL A 25 7.46 -3.11 4.94
CA VAL A 25 8.43 -2.78 5.99
C VAL A 25 9.67 -3.65 5.80
N PRO A 26 10.86 -3.06 5.63
CA PRO A 26 12.09 -3.83 5.59
C PRO A 26 12.35 -4.44 6.97
N SER A 27 12.54 -5.76 7.02
CA SER A 27 12.93 -6.48 8.24
C SER A 27 14.29 -7.13 8.06
N GLY A 28 15.02 -7.36 9.19
CA GLY A 28 16.37 -7.88 9.17
C GLY A 28 16.52 -9.28 8.58
N LYS A 29 15.46 -10.07 8.58
CA LYS A 29 15.47 -11.46 8.15
C LYS A 29 14.81 -11.69 6.80
N ASP A 30 13.88 -10.83 6.39
CA ASP A 30 13.14 -11.01 5.15
C ASP A 30 12.74 -9.63 4.56
N PRO A 31 13.70 -8.93 3.92
CA PRO A 31 13.43 -7.62 3.36
C PRO A 31 12.27 -7.65 2.38
N PHE A 32 11.20 -6.91 2.71
CA PHE A 32 9.98 -6.80 1.90
C PHE A 32 9.27 -8.13 1.62
N GLY A 33 9.50 -9.17 2.42
CA GLY A 33 8.91 -10.49 2.21
C GLY A 33 9.45 -11.24 0.99
N LEU A 34 10.52 -10.75 0.38
CA LEU A 34 11.08 -11.31 -0.85
C LEU A 34 11.60 -12.73 -0.66
N LEU A 35 12.23 -13.02 0.49
CA LEU A 35 12.75 -14.36 0.78
C LEU A 35 11.61 -15.36 0.95
N SER A 36 10.53 -14.99 1.64
CA SER A 36 9.34 -15.83 1.78
C SER A 36 8.68 -16.11 0.43
N ILE A 37 8.64 -15.11 -0.49
CA ILE A 37 8.12 -15.28 -1.84
C ILE A 37 9.02 -16.22 -2.65
N LEU A 38 10.34 -16.02 -2.63
CA LEU A 38 11.28 -16.86 -3.35
C LEU A 38 11.22 -18.30 -2.86
N SER A 39 11.18 -18.51 -1.54
CA SER A 39 11.06 -19.86 -0.95
C SER A 39 9.73 -20.54 -1.30
N SER A 40 8.66 -19.79 -1.54
CA SER A 40 7.38 -20.36 -1.96
C SER A 40 7.37 -20.79 -3.43
N ILE A 41 8.19 -20.15 -4.28
CA ILE A 41 8.32 -20.45 -5.70
C ILE A 41 9.37 -21.55 -5.95
N GLN A 42 10.47 -21.49 -5.19
CA GLN A 42 11.58 -22.43 -5.28
C GLN A 42 12.00 -22.90 -3.87
N PRO A 43 11.31 -23.90 -3.30
CA PRO A 43 11.53 -24.35 -1.91
C PRO A 43 12.95 -24.85 -1.63
N GLU A 44 13.67 -25.31 -2.66
CA GLU A 44 15.03 -25.85 -2.54
C GLU A 44 16.14 -24.79 -2.70
N THR A 45 15.78 -23.52 -2.92
CA THR A 45 16.77 -22.47 -3.09
C THR A 45 17.25 -21.97 -1.73
N GLU A 46 18.48 -22.30 -1.34
CA GLU A 46 19.16 -21.63 -0.24
C GLU A 46 19.43 -20.18 -0.60
N ILE A 47 18.77 -19.27 0.08
CA ILE A 47 19.00 -17.83 -0.08
C ILE A 47 20.16 -17.46 0.85
N SER A 48 21.29 -17.10 0.25
CA SER A 48 22.48 -16.74 1.02
C SER A 48 22.27 -15.41 1.78
N ASP A 49 22.88 -15.29 2.96
CA ASP A 49 22.91 -14.03 3.74
C ASP A 49 23.40 -12.83 2.91
N GLN A 50 24.19 -13.10 1.88
CA GLN A 50 24.71 -12.07 0.96
C GLN A 50 23.60 -11.43 0.12
N VAL A 51 22.58 -12.20 -0.31
CA VAL A 51 21.38 -11.67 -1.01
C VAL A 51 20.58 -10.78 -0.06
N VAL A 52 20.42 -11.19 1.19
CA VAL A 52 19.74 -10.39 2.23
C VAL A 52 20.45 -9.05 2.43
N VAL A 53 21.78 -9.09 2.57
CA VAL A 53 22.62 -7.88 2.73
C VAL A 53 22.49 -6.94 1.50
N GLU A 54 22.50 -7.48 0.29
CA GLU A 54 22.35 -6.66 -0.93
C GLU A 54 20.95 -6.04 -1.06
N LEU A 55 19.90 -6.74 -0.65
CA LEU A 55 18.54 -6.18 -0.63
C LEU A 55 18.42 -5.03 0.36
N HIS A 56 19.02 -5.14 1.54
CA HIS A 56 19.05 -4.05 2.52
C HIS A 56 19.80 -2.81 2.00
N LYS A 57 20.92 -3.02 1.27
CA LYS A 57 21.66 -1.91 0.67
C LYS A 57 20.86 -1.16 -0.42
N ARG A 58 19.94 -1.84 -1.11
CA ARG A 58 19.12 -1.22 -2.17
C ARG A 58 18.02 -0.29 -1.65
N TYR A 59 17.56 -0.51 -0.43
CA TYR A 59 16.41 0.20 0.14
C TYR A 59 16.70 0.69 1.57
N PRO A 60 17.83 1.40 1.82
CA PRO A 60 18.13 1.91 3.13
C PRO A 60 17.15 3.03 3.50
N PHE A 61 16.84 3.15 4.80
CA PHE A 61 16.24 4.38 5.29
C PHE A 61 17.23 5.54 5.15
N ASP A 62 16.77 6.67 4.64
CA ASP A 62 17.52 7.92 4.72
C ASP A 62 17.43 8.48 6.15
N LEU A 63 18.29 7.98 7.04
CA LEU A 63 18.29 8.36 8.46
C LEU A 63 18.51 9.85 8.65
N LYS A 64 19.33 10.49 7.81
CA LYS A 64 19.56 11.94 7.88
C LYS A 64 18.28 12.73 7.59
N LYS A 65 17.51 12.29 6.61
CA LYS A 65 16.19 12.85 6.31
C LYS A 65 15.21 12.65 7.47
N ILE A 66 15.21 11.46 8.09
CA ILE A 66 14.38 11.15 9.25
C ILE A 66 14.75 12.03 10.45
N GLU A 67 16.03 12.18 10.75
CA GLU A 67 16.51 13.08 11.82
C GLU A 67 16.04 14.52 11.58
N THR A 68 16.05 14.98 10.32
CA THR A 68 15.50 16.28 9.95
C THR A 68 14.00 16.35 10.23
N TYR A 69 13.24 15.31 9.95
CA TYR A 69 11.80 15.26 10.26
C TYR A 69 11.54 15.35 11.75
N LEU A 70 12.27 14.60 12.55
CA LEU A 70 12.09 14.57 14.00
C LEU A 70 12.50 15.92 14.63
N SER A 71 13.66 16.48 14.25
CA SER A 71 14.18 17.73 14.81
C SER A 71 13.40 18.98 14.41
N SER A 72 12.75 18.99 13.23
CA SER A 72 11.94 20.11 12.75
C SER A 72 10.46 20.01 13.10
N PHE A 73 10.03 18.90 13.71
CA PHE A 73 8.62 18.70 14.07
C PHE A 73 8.15 19.65 15.16
N THR A 74 7.01 20.28 14.98
CA THR A 74 6.49 21.30 15.90
C THR A 74 5.54 20.71 16.95
N GLU A 75 5.33 21.42 18.05
CA GLU A 75 4.31 21.06 19.06
C GLU A 75 2.89 21.08 18.50
N ALA A 76 2.63 21.84 17.42
CA ALA A 76 1.35 21.86 16.72
C ALA A 76 1.08 20.59 15.87
N GLY A 77 2.04 19.67 15.79
CA GLY A 77 1.89 18.45 14.98
C GLY A 77 2.19 18.67 13.50
N THR A 78 2.99 19.65 13.13
CA THR A 78 3.27 20.07 11.75
C THR A 78 4.76 20.13 11.46
N TRP A 79 5.11 20.27 10.18
CA TRP A 79 6.45 20.59 9.70
C TRP A 79 6.46 21.98 9.08
N PRO A 80 7.37 22.89 9.50
CA PRO A 80 7.36 24.30 9.09
C PRO A 80 7.68 24.54 7.61
N ASP A 81 8.26 23.56 6.94
CA ASP A 81 8.59 23.57 5.51
C ASP A 81 7.45 23.11 4.60
N ILE A 82 6.27 22.79 5.16
CA ILE A 82 5.07 22.42 4.42
C ILE A 82 4.07 23.58 4.44
N ASN A 83 3.66 24.04 3.27
CA ASN A 83 2.57 24.99 3.17
C ASN A 83 1.20 24.27 3.25
N TYR A 84 0.59 24.30 4.43
CA TYR A 84 -0.70 23.65 4.67
C TYR A 84 -1.89 24.40 4.04
N ASP A 85 -1.70 25.65 3.64
CA ASP A 85 -2.71 26.46 2.93
C ASP A 85 -2.60 26.34 1.41
N ASP A 86 -1.73 25.47 0.90
CA ASP A 86 -1.54 25.27 -0.54
C ASP A 86 -2.84 24.86 -1.23
N LYS A 87 -3.17 25.56 -2.33
CA LYS A 87 -4.37 25.32 -3.16
C LYS A 87 -4.05 24.77 -4.54
N LYS A 88 -2.81 24.39 -4.80
CA LYS A 88 -2.42 23.78 -6.07
C LYS A 88 -3.20 22.51 -6.35
N ARG A 89 -3.58 22.31 -7.60
CA ARG A 89 -4.23 21.08 -8.07
C ARG A 89 -3.23 19.96 -8.37
N SER A 90 -1.94 20.30 -8.54
CA SER A 90 -0.84 19.37 -8.76
C SER A 90 0.35 19.78 -7.90
N GLY A 91 1.06 18.82 -7.34
CA GLY A 91 2.12 19.09 -6.39
C GLY A 91 1.63 19.69 -5.06
N TRP A 92 0.40 19.39 -4.66
CA TRP A 92 -0.24 19.88 -3.44
C TRP A 92 0.58 19.47 -2.19
N GLU A 93 1.08 20.49 -1.49
CA GLU A 93 2.08 20.31 -0.44
C GLU A 93 1.60 19.55 0.80
N PRO A 94 0.32 19.69 1.28
CA PRO A 94 -0.11 18.93 2.45
C PRO A 94 0.00 17.40 2.30
N LYS A 95 0.07 16.86 1.07
CA LYS A 95 0.36 15.43 0.87
C LYS A 95 1.69 14.99 1.49
N ILE A 96 2.69 15.89 1.55
CA ILE A 96 4.02 15.64 2.11
C ILE A 96 3.90 15.26 3.59
N HIS A 97 2.96 15.86 4.31
CA HIS A 97 2.69 15.51 5.71
C HIS A 97 2.30 14.02 5.84
N ALA A 98 1.37 13.53 5.02
CA ALA A 98 0.98 12.12 5.02
C ALA A 98 2.12 11.19 4.59
N GLU A 99 2.94 11.62 3.63
CA GLU A 99 4.12 10.88 3.16
C GLU A 99 5.18 10.76 4.27
N ARG A 100 5.42 11.81 5.05
CA ARG A 100 6.34 11.78 6.21
C ARG A 100 5.84 10.85 7.31
N ILE A 101 4.55 10.89 7.63
CA ILE A 101 3.97 9.93 8.58
C ILE A 101 4.20 8.49 8.10
N LEU A 102 4.02 8.21 6.82
CA LEU A 102 4.26 6.88 6.26
C LEU A 102 5.72 6.44 6.41
N GLU A 103 6.68 7.33 6.14
CA GLU A 103 8.09 7.04 6.33
C GLU A 103 8.41 6.75 7.80
N LEU A 104 7.89 7.55 8.73
CA LEU A 104 8.06 7.35 10.18
C LEU A 104 7.41 6.05 10.66
N VAL A 105 6.23 5.69 10.15
CA VAL A 105 5.56 4.43 10.52
C VAL A 105 6.33 3.22 9.99
N LYS A 106 6.90 3.28 8.79
CA LYS A 106 7.77 2.22 8.28
C LYS A 106 9.03 2.07 9.14
N LEU A 107 9.67 3.20 9.49
CA LEU A 107 10.83 3.23 10.37
C LEU A 107 10.52 2.63 11.75
N TYR A 108 9.41 3.05 12.37
CA TYR A 108 8.94 2.55 13.66
C TYR A 108 8.73 1.02 13.67
N ASN A 109 8.30 0.45 12.55
CA ASN A 109 8.06 -0.99 12.42
C ASN A 109 9.29 -1.79 11.94
N SER A 110 10.37 -1.13 11.52
CA SER A 110 11.57 -1.80 11.00
C SER A 110 12.61 -2.04 12.10
N ASP A 111 13.04 -3.28 12.23
CA ASP A 111 14.13 -3.69 13.13
C ASP A 111 15.53 -3.36 12.59
N GLN A 112 15.62 -2.65 11.45
CA GLN A 112 16.89 -2.28 10.81
C GLN A 112 17.53 -1.02 11.40
N THR A 113 16.86 -0.33 12.30
CA THR A 113 17.32 0.95 12.85
C THR A 113 17.11 1.02 14.37
N SER A 114 17.81 1.96 15.04
CA SER A 114 17.61 2.27 16.46
C SER A 114 16.24 2.87 16.76
N TYR A 115 15.47 3.23 15.75
CA TYR A 115 14.12 3.79 15.90
C TYR A 115 13.02 2.72 15.98
N TYR A 116 13.39 1.43 15.92
CA TYR A 116 12.42 0.35 16.07
C TYR A 116 11.67 0.47 17.39
N ARG A 117 10.33 0.61 17.29
CA ARG A 117 9.44 0.81 18.45
C ARG A 117 9.83 1.99 19.35
N SER A 118 10.47 2.99 18.81
CA SER A 118 10.86 4.20 19.54
C SER A 118 9.64 4.98 20.01
N SER A 119 9.57 5.27 21.32
CA SER A 119 8.49 6.08 21.90
C SER A 119 8.49 7.53 21.40
N GLU A 120 9.67 8.06 21.03
CA GLU A 120 9.78 9.38 20.43
C GLU A 120 9.12 9.42 19.05
N VAL A 121 9.43 8.44 18.18
CA VAL A 121 8.82 8.34 16.85
C VAL A 121 7.32 8.09 16.97
N GLU A 122 6.88 7.23 17.89
CA GLU A 122 5.46 6.96 18.16
C GLU A 122 4.72 8.24 18.55
N ALA A 123 5.28 9.05 19.45
CA ALA A 123 4.67 10.32 19.87
C ALA A 123 4.54 11.31 18.70
N VAL A 124 5.55 11.40 17.82
CA VAL A 124 5.51 12.24 16.63
C VAL A 124 4.41 11.76 15.67
N ILE A 125 4.29 10.45 15.44
CA ILE A 125 3.25 9.88 14.58
C ILE A 125 1.85 10.24 15.12
N HIS A 126 1.59 10.04 16.39
CA HIS A 126 0.30 10.39 17.01
C HIS A 126 -0.03 11.89 16.87
N LYS A 127 0.93 12.78 17.19
CA LYS A 127 0.73 14.24 17.04
C LYS A 127 0.43 14.61 15.58
N ALA A 128 1.18 14.06 14.62
CA ALA A 128 0.98 14.34 13.20
C ALA A 128 -0.37 13.82 12.69
N LEU A 129 -0.79 12.62 13.09
CA LEU A 129 -2.12 12.08 12.79
C LEU A 129 -3.24 12.95 13.36
N ASN A 130 -3.11 13.38 14.62
CA ASN A 130 -4.11 14.22 15.28
C ASN A 130 -4.23 15.60 14.61
N TYR A 131 -3.12 16.19 14.16
CA TYR A 131 -3.16 17.38 13.32
C TYR A 131 -3.97 17.12 12.04
N TRP A 132 -3.67 16.03 11.30
CA TRP A 132 -4.39 15.70 10.08
C TRP A 132 -5.89 15.52 10.29
N PHE A 133 -6.27 14.82 11.33
CA PHE A 133 -7.69 14.57 11.67
C PHE A 133 -8.44 15.84 12.05
N THR A 134 -7.74 16.82 12.63
CA THR A 134 -8.31 18.12 13.02
C THR A 134 -8.37 19.08 11.85
N ALA A 135 -7.29 19.26 11.11
CA ALA A 135 -7.16 20.21 10.03
C ALA A 135 -7.92 19.78 8.76
N LYS A 136 -8.06 18.47 8.53
CA LYS A 136 -8.77 17.87 7.39
C LYS A 136 -8.42 18.54 6.06
N PRO A 137 -7.15 18.62 5.66
CA PRO A 137 -6.76 19.31 4.45
C PRO A 137 -7.38 18.67 3.22
N VAL A 138 -7.91 19.49 2.32
CA VAL A 138 -8.60 19.07 1.09
C VAL A 138 -7.92 19.70 -0.12
N CYS A 139 -7.55 18.88 -1.09
CA CYS A 139 -7.02 19.32 -2.37
C CYS A 139 -8.15 19.69 -3.34
N LEU A 140 -7.93 20.69 -4.21
CA LEU A 140 -8.86 21.02 -5.30
C LEU A 140 -8.90 19.94 -6.41
N ASN A 141 -7.96 19.00 -6.41
CA ASN A 141 -7.95 17.84 -7.30
C ASN A 141 -8.51 16.61 -6.56
N TRP A 142 -9.63 16.10 -7.05
CA TRP A 142 -10.33 14.94 -6.50
C TRP A 142 -9.42 13.71 -6.28
N TRP A 143 -8.43 13.52 -7.17
CA TRP A 143 -7.54 12.36 -7.12
C TRP A 143 -6.77 12.27 -5.79
N TYR A 144 -6.28 13.42 -5.28
CA TYR A 144 -5.62 13.43 -3.96
C TYR A 144 -6.59 13.00 -2.85
N ASN A 145 -7.83 13.48 -2.89
CA ASN A 145 -8.79 13.24 -1.81
C ASN A 145 -9.33 11.81 -1.80
N GLN A 146 -9.54 11.22 -2.98
CA GLN A 146 -10.17 9.90 -3.10
C GLN A 146 -9.16 8.76 -3.31
N ILE A 147 -8.00 9.03 -3.87
CA ILE A 147 -6.99 8.02 -4.19
C ILE A 147 -5.69 8.26 -3.42
N GLY A 148 -5.01 9.37 -3.64
CA GLY A 148 -3.65 9.58 -3.16
C GLY A 148 -3.54 9.58 -1.63
N ILE A 149 -4.32 10.39 -0.94
CA ILE A 149 -4.32 10.47 0.52
C ILE A 149 -4.83 9.17 1.17
N PRO A 150 -5.99 8.60 0.77
CA PRO A 150 -6.42 7.31 1.31
C PRO A 150 -5.39 6.19 1.09
N LYS A 151 -4.70 6.16 -0.05
CA LYS A 151 -3.63 5.18 -0.30
C LYS A 151 -2.47 5.34 0.69
N THR A 152 -1.99 6.57 0.91
CA THR A 152 -0.86 6.85 1.80
C THR A 152 -1.26 6.63 3.26
N LEU A 153 -2.32 7.28 3.72
CA LEU A 153 -2.76 7.18 5.12
C LEU A 153 -3.36 5.81 5.45
N GLY A 154 -4.03 5.15 4.50
CA GLY A 154 -4.50 3.77 4.69
C GLY A 154 -3.35 2.82 4.99
N THR A 155 -2.21 2.98 4.29
CA THR A 155 -0.99 2.23 4.61
C THR A 155 -0.48 2.55 6.01
N VAL A 156 -0.44 3.83 6.40
CA VAL A 156 -0.10 4.26 7.77
C VAL A 156 -1.00 3.55 8.78
N PHE A 157 -2.29 3.60 8.58
CA PHE A 157 -3.27 3.04 9.54
C PHE A 157 -3.16 1.52 9.68
N ILE A 158 -2.91 0.78 8.61
CA ILE A 158 -2.70 -0.68 8.67
C ILE A 158 -1.40 -1.01 9.42
N LEU A 159 -0.30 -0.32 9.09
CA LEU A 159 1.00 -0.59 9.71
C LEU A 159 1.07 -0.13 11.19
N PHE A 160 0.26 0.83 11.57
CA PHE A 160 0.23 1.43 12.92
C PHE A 160 -1.04 1.05 13.71
N GLU A 161 -1.85 0.11 13.20
CA GLU A 161 -3.18 -0.23 13.77
C GLU A 161 -3.16 -0.54 15.27
N LYS A 162 -2.12 -1.25 15.73
CA LYS A 162 -2.01 -1.67 17.15
C LYS A 162 -1.73 -0.52 18.12
N GLN A 163 -1.20 0.58 17.63
CA GLN A 163 -0.86 1.79 18.38
C GLN A 163 -1.99 2.83 18.34
N LEU A 164 -2.87 2.75 17.32
CA LEU A 164 -3.98 3.72 17.21
C LEU A 164 -4.90 3.64 18.43
N THR A 165 -5.17 4.78 19.04
CA THR A 165 -6.23 4.90 20.04
C THR A 165 -7.60 4.63 19.38
N PRO A 166 -8.65 4.29 20.14
CA PRO A 166 -10.00 4.10 19.58
C PRO A 166 -10.51 5.31 18.81
N VAL A 167 -10.18 6.53 19.25
CA VAL A 167 -10.56 7.79 18.58
C VAL A 167 -9.81 7.95 17.28
N GLU A 168 -8.50 7.72 17.26
CA GLU A 168 -7.69 7.77 16.04
C GLU A 168 -8.14 6.72 15.03
N LYS A 169 -8.45 5.50 15.48
CA LYS A 169 -8.98 4.44 14.60
C LYS A 169 -10.31 4.85 13.95
N GLN A 170 -11.21 5.48 14.70
CA GLN A 170 -12.46 5.98 14.12
C GLN A 170 -12.21 7.12 13.13
N ASN A 171 -11.31 8.05 13.42
CA ASN A 171 -10.92 9.12 12.51
C ASN A 171 -10.24 8.56 11.25
N ALA A 172 -9.40 7.53 11.39
CA ALA A 172 -8.77 6.83 10.26
C ALA A 172 -9.82 6.22 9.32
N ILE A 173 -10.83 5.55 9.85
CA ILE A 173 -11.96 5.01 9.07
C ILE A 173 -12.65 6.14 8.31
N THR A 174 -12.94 7.26 8.97
CA THR A 174 -13.58 8.44 8.34
C THR A 174 -12.74 9.01 7.19
N VAL A 175 -11.42 9.10 7.34
CA VAL A 175 -10.53 9.51 6.23
C VAL A 175 -10.66 8.55 5.05
N MET A 176 -10.73 7.25 5.32
CA MET A 176 -10.81 6.22 4.28
C MET A 176 -12.18 6.15 3.58
N GLU A 177 -13.24 6.73 4.14
CA GLU A 177 -14.57 6.83 3.53
C GLU A 177 -14.61 7.71 2.27
N ASN A 178 -13.59 8.53 2.04
CA ASN A 178 -13.43 9.31 0.81
C ASN A 178 -13.21 8.40 -0.42
N ALA A 179 -12.67 7.19 -0.25
CA ALA A 179 -12.55 6.22 -1.33
C ALA A 179 -13.82 5.36 -1.42
N LYS A 180 -14.36 5.25 -2.65
CA LYS A 180 -15.54 4.43 -2.96
C LYS A 180 -15.26 3.63 -4.22
N PHE A 181 -15.92 2.48 -4.38
CA PHE A 181 -15.88 1.74 -5.63
C PHE A 181 -16.36 2.61 -6.80
N GLY A 182 -15.71 2.48 -7.93
CA GLY A 182 -16.06 3.22 -9.14
C GLY A 182 -14.91 3.28 -10.13
N MET A 183 -15.14 3.97 -11.22
CA MET A 183 -14.20 4.17 -12.33
C MET A 183 -13.80 2.86 -13.04
N THR A 184 -12.76 2.91 -13.85
CA THR A 184 -12.26 1.84 -14.71
C THR A 184 -10.73 1.81 -14.68
N GLY A 185 -10.15 0.71 -15.13
CA GLY A 185 -8.71 0.56 -15.24
C GLY A 185 -7.99 0.76 -13.91
N GLN A 186 -6.86 1.47 -13.95
CA GLN A 186 -6.04 1.66 -12.76
C GLN A 186 -6.72 2.51 -11.66
N ASN A 187 -7.59 3.45 -12.02
CA ASN A 187 -8.34 4.22 -11.03
C ASN A 187 -9.27 3.33 -10.20
N LYS A 188 -9.94 2.36 -10.82
CA LYS A 188 -10.79 1.36 -10.14
C LYS A 188 -9.95 0.53 -9.17
N VAL A 189 -8.77 0.08 -9.60
CA VAL A 189 -7.83 -0.68 -8.76
C VAL A 189 -7.41 0.12 -7.53
N TRP A 190 -7.02 1.39 -7.70
CA TRP A 190 -6.64 2.24 -6.56
C TRP A 190 -7.77 2.48 -5.58
N LEU A 191 -8.97 2.78 -6.09
CA LEU A 191 -10.15 3.01 -5.25
C LEU A 191 -10.53 1.74 -4.47
N ALA A 192 -10.57 0.59 -5.15
CA ALA A 192 -10.87 -0.69 -4.51
C ALA A 192 -9.80 -1.07 -3.47
N GLY A 193 -8.52 -0.82 -3.74
CA GLY A 193 -7.43 -1.00 -2.77
C GLY A 193 -7.60 -0.14 -1.53
N ASN A 194 -8.06 1.11 -1.69
CA ASN A 194 -8.33 2.00 -0.56
C ASN A 194 -9.56 1.53 0.24
N VAL A 195 -10.62 1.07 -0.41
CA VAL A 195 -11.78 0.45 0.27
C VAL A 195 -11.35 -0.79 1.04
N MET A 196 -10.48 -1.63 0.46
CA MET A 196 -9.92 -2.80 1.13
C MET A 196 -9.17 -2.43 2.43
N MET A 197 -8.33 -1.39 2.39
CA MET A 197 -7.62 -0.94 3.59
C MET A 197 -8.60 -0.49 4.69
N ARG A 198 -9.66 0.24 4.33
CA ARG A 198 -10.74 0.56 5.28
C ARG A 198 -11.38 -0.70 5.85
N ALA A 199 -11.72 -1.66 5.01
CA ALA A 199 -12.34 -2.91 5.42
C ALA A 199 -11.43 -3.71 6.38
N LEU A 200 -10.11 -3.73 6.14
CA LEU A 200 -9.13 -4.33 7.04
C LEU A 200 -9.14 -3.65 8.42
N LEU A 201 -9.20 -2.31 8.48
CA LEU A 201 -9.31 -1.57 9.74
C LEU A 201 -10.60 -1.87 10.49
N GLN A 202 -11.69 -2.11 9.78
CA GLN A 202 -13.01 -2.46 10.33
C GLN A 202 -13.16 -3.94 10.67
N ASN A 203 -12.18 -4.78 10.27
CA ASN A 203 -12.26 -6.24 10.32
C ASN A 203 -13.49 -6.80 9.56
N ASP A 204 -13.86 -6.16 8.45
CA ASP A 204 -14.98 -6.54 7.57
C ASP A 204 -14.48 -7.43 6.44
N TYR A 205 -14.56 -8.75 6.63
CA TYR A 205 -14.11 -9.75 5.65
C TYR A 205 -14.88 -9.67 4.33
N GLU A 206 -16.19 -9.48 4.38
CA GLU A 206 -17.01 -9.44 3.18
C GLU A 206 -16.69 -8.21 2.32
N LEU A 207 -16.41 -7.07 2.95
CA LEU A 207 -15.96 -5.88 2.23
C LEU A 207 -14.53 -6.04 1.68
N VAL A 208 -13.63 -6.74 2.39
CA VAL A 208 -12.30 -7.10 1.86
C VAL A 208 -12.43 -7.98 0.62
N LYS A 209 -13.29 -9.00 0.67
CA LYS A 209 -13.58 -9.88 -0.46
C LYS A 209 -14.14 -9.11 -1.65
N MET A 210 -15.13 -8.25 -1.41
CA MET A 210 -15.71 -7.39 -2.46
C MET A 210 -14.64 -6.47 -3.10
N ALA A 211 -13.76 -5.90 -2.31
CA ALA A 211 -12.67 -5.06 -2.81
C ALA A 211 -11.67 -5.87 -3.64
N ARG A 212 -11.29 -7.07 -3.16
CA ARG A 212 -10.44 -8.02 -3.92
C ARG A 212 -11.07 -8.40 -5.25
N ASP A 213 -12.36 -8.73 -5.26
CA ASP A 213 -13.06 -9.13 -6.49
C ASP A 213 -13.15 -7.95 -7.46
N THR A 214 -13.34 -6.74 -6.95
CA THR A 214 -13.31 -5.50 -7.75
C THR A 214 -11.92 -5.27 -8.36
N ILE A 215 -10.84 -5.47 -7.61
CA ILE A 215 -9.46 -5.40 -8.13
C ILE A 215 -9.26 -6.46 -9.21
N ALA A 216 -9.60 -7.71 -8.92
CA ALA A 216 -9.40 -8.83 -9.82
C ALA A 216 -10.21 -8.72 -11.12
N SER A 217 -11.33 -8.01 -11.11
CA SER A 217 -12.16 -7.80 -12.31
C SER A 217 -11.45 -6.98 -13.40
N GLU A 218 -10.35 -6.27 -13.07
CA GLU A 218 -9.51 -5.58 -14.05
C GLU A 218 -8.42 -6.49 -14.66
N ILE A 219 -8.27 -7.73 -14.19
CA ILE A 219 -7.32 -8.71 -14.76
C ILE A 219 -8.01 -9.43 -15.95
N VAL A 220 -8.32 -8.65 -16.96
CA VAL A 220 -8.95 -9.11 -18.21
C VAL A 220 -8.34 -8.36 -19.39
N THR A 221 -8.39 -8.94 -20.59
CA THR A 221 -7.95 -8.29 -21.83
C THR A 221 -9.12 -7.78 -22.67
N GLY A 222 -8.87 -6.85 -23.58
CA GLY A 222 -9.84 -6.42 -24.60
C GLY A 222 -10.88 -5.40 -24.15
N GLY A 223 -10.87 -4.95 -22.88
CA GLY A 223 -11.77 -3.91 -22.39
C GLY A 223 -11.53 -2.53 -23.03
N ALA A 224 -12.42 -1.54 -22.80
CA ALA A 224 -12.23 -0.17 -23.27
C ALA A 224 -10.96 0.46 -22.66
N GLU A 225 -10.75 0.26 -21.36
CA GLU A 225 -9.53 0.60 -20.62
C GLU A 225 -8.91 -0.67 -20.00
N GLY A 226 -7.70 -0.58 -19.48
CA GLY A 226 -6.97 -1.71 -18.92
C GLY A 226 -6.09 -2.43 -19.93
N ILE A 227 -5.88 -3.74 -19.74
CA ILE A 227 -5.03 -4.59 -20.58
C ILE A 227 -5.67 -4.81 -21.94
N LYS A 228 -4.90 -4.59 -23.00
CA LYS A 228 -5.34 -4.82 -24.39
C LYS A 228 -4.87 -6.19 -24.88
N ASP A 229 -5.46 -6.66 -25.99
CA ASP A 229 -5.13 -7.95 -26.58
C ASP A 229 -3.68 -8.03 -27.11
N ASP A 230 -3.08 -6.89 -27.43
CA ASP A 230 -1.67 -6.74 -27.79
C ASP A 230 -0.73 -6.53 -26.58
N TRP A 231 -1.26 -6.67 -25.35
CA TRP A 231 -0.55 -6.51 -24.07
C TRP A 231 -0.09 -5.08 -23.77
N CYS A 232 -0.60 -4.07 -24.48
CA CYS A 232 -0.47 -2.69 -24.03
C CYS A 232 -1.52 -2.35 -22.96
N PHE A 233 -1.39 -1.18 -22.32
CA PHE A 233 -2.32 -0.70 -21.31
C PHE A 233 -2.94 0.63 -21.72
N HIS A 234 -4.27 0.71 -21.72
CA HIS A 234 -5.00 1.92 -22.03
C HIS A 234 -5.68 2.49 -20.79
N GLN A 235 -5.70 3.82 -20.70
CA GLN A 235 -6.44 4.59 -19.70
C GLN A 235 -6.89 5.92 -20.32
N HIS A 236 -7.97 6.50 -19.84
CA HIS A 236 -8.63 7.67 -20.44
C HIS A 236 -9.09 7.40 -21.88
N GLY A 237 -9.83 6.31 -22.05
CA GLY A 237 -10.28 5.80 -23.33
C GLY A 237 -9.14 5.07 -24.09
N ALA A 238 -8.97 5.37 -25.38
CA ALA A 238 -7.99 4.69 -26.23
C ALA A 238 -6.55 5.21 -26.09
N GLN A 239 -6.21 5.89 -25.00
CA GLN A 239 -4.85 6.40 -24.80
C GLN A 239 -3.95 5.32 -24.22
N GLN A 240 -2.84 5.06 -24.89
CA GLN A 240 -1.81 4.17 -24.42
C GLN A 240 -1.05 4.80 -23.24
N GLN A 241 -0.95 4.10 -22.12
CA GLN A 241 -0.47 4.65 -20.84
C GLN A 241 0.55 3.71 -20.17
N PHE A 242 1.61 3.30 -20.89
CA PHE A 242 2.61 2.36 -20.37
C PHE A 242 3.35 2.90 -19.13
N GLY A 243 3.99 4.04 -19.25
CA GLY A 243 4.89 4.58 -18.22
C GLY A 243 4.19 5.22 -17.01
N ASN A 244 2.88 5.26 -16.99
CA ASN A 244 2.09 5.92 -15.94
C ASN A 244 1.06 4.94 -15.33
N TYR A 245 -0.18 4.94 -15.86
CA TYR A 245 -1.25 4.09 -15.35
C TYR A 245 -0.94 2.61 -15.46
N GLY A 246 -0.35 2.18 -16.57
CA GLY A 246 -0.02 0.80 -16.80
C GLY A 246 1.12 0.30 -15.90
N LEU A 247 2.16 1.09 -15.68
CA LEU A 247 3.22 0.76 -14.72
C LEU A 247 2.64 0.66 -13.28
N SER A 248 1.74 1.58 -12.94
CA SER A 248 1.03 1.53 -11.64
C SER A 248 0.13 0.30 -11.53
N PHE A 249 -0.48 -0.14 -12.66
CA PHE A 249 -1.30 -1.35 -12.70
C PHE A 249 -0.45 -2.60 -12.47
N VAL A 250 0.63 -2.77 -13.21
CA VAL A 250 1.54 -3.92 -13.04
C VAL A 250 2.08 -3.98 -11.62
N SER A 251 2.59 -2.86 -11.09
CA SER A 251 3.13 -2.79 -9.73
C SER A 251 2.04 -3.07 -8.68
N GLY A 252 0.85 -2.50 -8.86
CA GLY A 252 -0.29 -2.71 -7.95
C GLY A 252 -0.80 -4.15 -7.96
N MET A 253 -0.95 -4.75 -9.15
CA MET A 253 -1.41 -6.14 -9.26
C MET A 253 -0.37 -7.14 -8.71
N SER A 254 0.92 -6.89 -8.94
CA SER A 254 1.99 -7.69 -8.32
C SER A 254 1.93 -7.60 -6.79
N PHE A 255 1.69 -6.40 -6.25
CA PHE A 255 1.49 -6.21 -4.81
C PHE A 255 0.27 -6.96 -4.30
N PHE A 256 -0.90 -6.86 -4.95
CA PHE A 256 -2.11 -7.56 -4.53
C PHE A 256 -2.00 -9.08 -4.67
N SER A 257 -1.28 -9.59 -5.67
CA SER A 257 -0.96 -11.01 -5.80
C SER A 257 -0.21 -11.53 -4.56
N GLY A 258 0.83 -10.82 -4.12
CA GLY A 258 1.56 -11.15 -2.90
C GLY A 258 0.72 -10.97 -1.63
N LEU A 259 -0.11 -9.91 -1.59
CA LEU A 259 -0.95 -9.58 -0.44
C LEU A 259 -1.97 -10.68 -0.14
N PHE A 260 -2.62 -11.22 -1.15
CA PHE A 260 -3.62 -12.28 -1.00
C PHE A 260 -3.03 -13.69 -1.00
N SER A 261 -1.72 -13.84 -1.21
CA SER A 261 -1.06 -15.14 -1.21
C SER A 261 -1.26 -15.88 0.12
N GLY A 262 -1.58 -17.18 0.00
CA GLY A 262 -1.81 -18.05 1.16
C GLY A 262 -3.15 -17.80 1.87
N THR A 263 -4.10 -17.14 1.21
CA THR A 263 -5.50 -16.96 1.65
C THR A 263 -6.46 -17.52 0.60
N SER A 264 -7.74 -17.69 0.95
CA SER A 264 -8.79 -18.05 -0.01
C SER A 264 -9.07 -16.95 -1.04
N LEU A 265 -8.56 -15.75 -0.79
CA LEU A 265 -8.69 -14.58 -1.67
C LEU A 265 -7.53 -14.47 -2.69
N ALA A 266 -6.62 -15.45 -2.78
CA ALA A 266 -5.56 -15.46 -3.78
C ALA A 266 -6.12 -15.34 -5.22
N PHE A 267 -5.34 -14.74 -6.11
CA PHE A 267 -5.69 -14.74 -7.54
C PHE A 267 -5.59 -16.16 -8.09
N ASP A 268 -6.51 -16.51 -8.98
CA ASP A 268 -6.52 -17.80 -9.63
C ASP A 268 -5.44 -17.91 -10.74
N ASP A 269 -5.19 -19.12 -11.21
CA ASP A 269 -4.17 -19.41 -12.23
C ASP A 269 -4.40 -18.62 -13.53
N LYS A 270 -5.65 -18.39 -13.93
CA LYS A 270 -5.97 -17.61 -15.12
C LYS A 270 -5.58 -16.15 -14.93
N GLN A 271 -5.92 -15.56 -13.77
CA GLN A 271 -5.55 -14.19 -13.42
C GLN A 271 -4.03 -14.02 -13.37
N LEU A 272 -3.33 -14.95 -12.70
CA LEU A 272 -1.87 -14.94 -12.62
C LEU A 272 -1.22 -15.11 -14.00
N SER A 273 -1.76 -15.95 -14.88
CA SER A 273 -1.29 -16.11 -16.26
C SER A 273 -1.42 -14.83 -17.08
N ILE A 274 -2.54 -14.10 -16.94
CA ILE A 274 -2.74 -12.79 -17.61
C ILE A 274 -1.71 -11.78 -17.12
N LEU A 275 -1.50 -11.67 -15.81
CA LEU A 275 -0.53 -10.73 -15.23
C LEU A 275 0.91 -11.08 -15.64
N SER A 276 1.29 -12.35 -15.60
CA SER A 276 2.60 -12.82 -16.05
C SER A 276 2.82 -12.49 -17.52
N THR A 277 1.83 -12.72 -18.38
CA THR A 277 1.93 -12.42 -19.81
C THR A 277 2.02 -10.92 -20.08
N LEU A 278 1.27 -10.09 -19.31
CA LEU A 278 1.36 -8.64 -19.40
C LEU A 278 2.78 -8.14 -19.08
N ILE A 279 3.42 -8.71 -18.05
CA ILE A 279 4.79 -8.37 -17.67
C ILE A 279 5.75 -8.80 -18.80
N ASP A 280 5.64 -10.03 -19.23
CA ASP A 280 6.60 -10.67 -20.14
C ASP A 280 6.51 -10.11 -21.57
N LYS A 281 5.32 -9.88 -22.10
CA LYS A 281 5.08 -9.38 -23.45
C LYS A 281 4.93 -7.86 -23.53
N GLY A 282 4.36 -7.22 -22.50
CA GLY A 282 4.13 -5.79 -22.45
C GLY A 282 5.30 -5.03 -21.82
N TYR A 283 5.61 -5.30 -20.56
CA TYR A 283 6.48 -4.44 -19.74
C TYR A 283 7.96 -4.78 -19.74
N ARG A 284 8.34 -6.00 -20.09
CA ARG A 284 9.75 -6.41 -20.14
C ARG A 284 10.60 -5.59 -21.11
N TRP A 285 9.98 -4.98 -22.11
CA TRP A 285 10.64 -4.31 -23.23
C TRP A 285 10.53 -2.78 -23.20
N VAL A 286 10.00 -2.19 -22.12
CA VAL A 286 9.73 -0.74 -21.99
C VAL A 286 10.58 -0.12 -20.89
#